data_7212fa316c6172ed4b7909ceec25c1da
#
_entry.id   7212fa316c6172ed4b7909ceec25c1da
#
_cell.length_a   1.000
_cell.length_b   1.000
_cell.length_c   1.000
_cell.angle_alpha   90.00
_cell.angle_beta   90.00
_cell.angle_gamma   90.00
#
_symmetry.space_group_name_H-M   'P 1'
#
loop_
_entity.id
_entity.type
_entity.pdbx_description
1 polymer ?
#
loop_
_entity_poly.entity_id
_entity_poly.type
_entity_poly.pdbx_seq_one_letter_code
_entity_poly.pdbx_strand_id
1 'polypeptide(L)'
;MSEFPEHSSGSEQFPAPTNANATDTRAAMIFIIVTVLLDFLAFGIIAPVLPDLIKQFEGGDIARASDMVGYFGLVWNLMQFLFLPVLGAWSDRFGRRPVILISCLGLGLDYIFMAVAPSLKWLFVGRLISGITASNVTTAFAYITDISAPAARAKRFGMLGAAFGVGFIVGPAVGGLLGQYNLRAPFWAAAALSLANFMYGLLVLPESLPKEKRAKSAWHMANPLGSLTLLRSHPELMGLSVVAFLFYLGHQALQSVWVLYTEYRFGWNQRDIGTSLAVVGVCAAIVSGGLVGPYVKKFGERLSLTSGMLYGALGFVGFAMAWKGWMMLASIPLIALWGVAGPSMQSLMSQKVDASSQGKLQGAINSLRALTGMTGPVVFTQVFAWAIAKNRTAHVPGAAYYLAAALLVLAMGMALVVTRRNAAETAEVRRGNGESGQ
;
A
#
# COMPACT_ATOMS: atom_id res chain seq x y z
N MET A 1 -57.24 -30.01 -16.85
CA MET A 1 -57.33 -28.93 -15.85
C MET A 1 -56.55 -29.44 -14.64
N SER A 2 -55.32 -29.06 -14.52
CA SER A 2 -54.47 -29.29 -13.35
C SER A 2 -53.70 -28.00 -13.10
N GLU A 3 -54.08 -27.38 -12.00
CA GLU A 3 -53.55 -26.10 -11.53
C GLU A 3 -52.07 -26.27 -11.11
N PHE A 4 -51.19 -25.41 -11.64
CA PHE A 4 -49.84 -25.21 -11.12
C PHE A 4 -49.89 -24.21 -9.96
N PRO A 5 -49.21 -24.44 -8.84
CA PRO A 5 -49.13 -23.46 -7.77
C PRO A 5 -48.17 -22.31 -8.17
N GLU A 6 -48.69 -21.09 -8.02
CA GLU A 6 -47.92 -19.87 -8.12
C GLU A 6 -46.80 -19.83 -7.04
N HIS A 7 -45.55 -19.79 -7.48
CA HIS A 7 -44.41 -19.46 -6.63
C HIS A 7 -44.47 -17.97 -6.30
N SER A 8 -44.94 -17.66 -5.10
CA SER A 8 -44.79 -16.35 -4.50
C SER A 8 -43.29 -16.04 -4.33
N SER A 9 -42.80 -15.11 -5.11
CA SER A 9 -41.48 -14.50 -4.93
C SER A 9 -41.49 -13.68 -3.63
N GLY A 10 -41.20 -14.33 -2.52
CA GLY A 10 -40.87 -13.65 -1.26
C GLY A 10 -39.55 -12.90 -1.45
N SER A 11 -39.66 -11.59 -1.63
CA SER A 11 -38.52 -10.70 -1.46
C SER A 11 -38.06 -10.82 0.00
N GLU A 12 -37.00 -11.55 0.25
CA GLU A 12 -36.29 -11.48 1.53
C GLU A 12 -35.86 -10.05 1.76
N GLN A 13 -36.68 -9.30 2.46
CA GLN A 13 -36.32 -8.00 3.02
C GLN A 13 -35.24 -8.28 4.08
N PHE A 14 -33.98 -8.04 3.73
CA PHE A 14 -32.92 -7.94 4.72
C PHE A 14 -33.33 -6.94 5.80
N PRO A 15 -33.36 -7.31 7.07
CA PRO A 15 -33.72 -6.41 8.14
C PRO A 15 -32.82 -5.19 8.09
N ALA A 16 -33.45 -4.01 8.10
CA ALA A 16 -32.73 -2.75 8.21
C ALA A 16 -31.80 -2.79 9.44
N PRO A 17 -30.61 -2.18 9.38
CA PRO A 17 -29.69 -2.17 10.50
C PRO A 17 -30.41 -1.58 11.72
N THR A 18 -30.44 -2.37 12.80
CA THR A 18 -30.96 -1.95 14.10
C THR A 18 -30.37 -0.62 14.48
N ASN A 19 -31.22 0.31 14.94
CA ASN A 19 -30.99 1.69 15.37
C ASN A 19 -29.72 1.88 16.25
N ALA A 20 -28.54 1.87 15.66
CA ALA A 20 -27.42 2.60 16.22
C ALA A 20 -27.73 4.08 15.97
N ASN A 21 -27.85 4.85 17.03
CA ASN A 21 -28.12 6.30 16.95
C ASN A 21 -27.17 6.91 15.92
N ALA A 22 -27.66 7.77 15.03
CA ALA A 22 -26.85 8.41 13.98
C ALA A 22 -25.63 9.17 14.55
N THR A 23 -25.72 9.60 15.80
CA THR A 23 -24.64 10.18 16.61
C THR A 23 -23.52 9.17 16.91
N ASP A 24 -23.85 7.93 17.29
CA ASP A 24 -22.86 6.91 17.61
C ASP A 24 -22.08 6.46 16.35
N THR A 25 -22.78 6.35 15.23
CA THR A 25 -22.14 6.01 13.93
C THR A 25 -21.20 7.13 13.46
N ARG A 26 -21.54 8.41 13.70
CA ARG A 26 -20.69 9.54 13.34
C ARG A 26 -19.45 9.61 14.22
N ALA A 27 -19.57 9.37 15.53
CA ALA A 27 -18.46 9.34 16.47
C ALA A 27 -17.48 8.20 16.14
N ALA A 28 -18.01 6.99 15.89
CA ALA A 28 -17.22 5.83 15.47
C ALA A 28 -16.49 6.09 14.15
N MET A 29 -17.10 6.77 13.20
CA MET A 29 -16.49 7.12 11.91
C MET A 29 -15.33 8.10 12.09
N ILE A 30 -15.52 9.17 12.88
CA ILE A 30 -14.46 10.14 13.18
C ILE A 30 -13.29 9.42 13.86
N PHE A 31 -13.58 8.55 14.83
CA PHE A 31 -12.57 7.80 15.52
C PHE A 31 -11.70 6.97 14.55
N ILE A 32 -12.32 6.17 13.68
CA ILE A 32 -11.59 5.32 12.74
C ILE A 32 -10.73 6.15 11.77
N ILE A 33 -11.23 7.29 11.30
CA ILE A 33 -10.46 8.19 10.43
C ILE A 33 -9.25 8.75 11.19
N VAL A 34 -9.44 9.19 12.43
CA VAL A 34 -8.36 9.70 13.28
C VAL A 34 -7.34 8.59 13.57
N THR A 35 -7.79 7.38 13.91
CA THR A 35 -6.92 6.22 14.12
C THR A 35 -6.04 5.95 12.90
N VAL A 36 -6.62 5.87 11.71
CA VAL A 36 -5.87 5.63 10.48
C VAL A 36 -4.91 6.78 10.17
N LEU A 37 -5.35 8.03 10.39
CA LEU A 37 -4.49 9.20 10.22
C LEU A 37 -3.28 9.14 11.16
N LEU A 38 -3.47 8.85 12.43
CA LEU A 38 -2.39 8.76 13.44
C LEU A 38 -1.44 7.61 13.14
N ASP A 39 -1.94 6.47 12.69
CA ASP A 39 -1.10 5.32 12.30
C ASP A 39 -0.20 5.66 11.10
N PHE A 40 -0.75 6.29 10.05
CA PHE A 40 0.05 6.68 8.89
C PHE A 40 0.98 7.86 9.20
N LEU A 41 0.58 8.75 10.09
CA LEU A 41 1.45 9.81 10.59
C LEU A 41 2.65 9.21 11.34
N ALA A 42 2.41 8.28 12.27
CA ALA A 42 3.47 7.59 13.02
C ALA A 42 4.40 6.80 12.10
N PHE A 43 3.86 6.07 11.12
CA PHE A 43 4.65 5.38 10.10
C PHE A 43 5.49 6.37 9.27
N GLY A 44 4.87 7.47 8.80
CA GLY A 44 5.53 8.49 8.00
C GLY A 44 6.66 9.20 8.75
N ILE A 45 6.49 9.46 10.06
CA ILE A 45 7.51 10.07 10.93
C ILE A 45 8.79 9.23 10.96
N ILE A 46 8.69 7.91 10.93
CA ILE A 46 9.83 6.99 11.00
C ILE A 46 10.52 6.81 9.65
N ALA A 47 9.76 6.92 8.55
CA ALA A 47 10.24 6.61 7.21
C ALA A 47 11.58 7.30 6.81
N PRO A 48 11.80 8.60 7.04
CA PRO A 48 13.06 9.25 6.69
C PRO A 48 14.23 8.89 7.61
N VAL A 49 13.97 8.40 8.83
CA VAL A 49 14.97 8.32 9.91
C VAL A 49 15.48 6.89 10.13
N LEU A 50 14.65 5.88 9.89
CA LEU A 50 15.03 4.49 10.11
C LEU A 50 16.27 4.06 9.32
N PRO A 51 16.42 4.40 8.01
CA PRO A 51 17.62 4.06 7.26
C PRO A 51 18.90 4.69 7.86
N ASP A 52 18.81 5.91 8.37
CA ASP A 52 19.93 6.60 8.99
C ASP A 52 20.30 6.02 10.35
N LEU A 53 19.31 5.60 11.14
CA LEU A 53 19.58 4.89 12.39
C LEU A 53 20.28 3.55 12.11
N ILE A 54 19.89 2.84 11.07
CA ILE A 54 20.57 1.60 10.61
C ILE A 54 22.01 1.94 10.20
N LYS A 55 22.21 3.01 9.40
CA LYS A 55 23.53 3.48 8.98
C LYS A 55 24.44 3.81 10.17
N GLN A 56 23.90 4.44 11.21
CA GLN A 56 24.65 4.73 12.43
C GLN A 56 25.17 3.44 13.10
N PHE A 57 24.36 2.39 13.16
CA PHE A 57 24.79 1.09 13.68
C PHE A 57 25.78 0.35 12.77
N GLU A 58 25.77 0.62 11.46
CA GLU A 58 26.75 0.09 10.48
C GLU A 58 28.01 0.96 10.35
N GLY A 59 28.30 1.82 11.35
CA GLY A 59 29.51 2.64 11.37
C GLY A 59 29.57 3.71 10.29
N GLY A 60 28.42 4.14 9.75
CA GLY A 60 28.31 5.17 8.71
C GLY A 60 28.46 4.63 7.27
N ASP A 61 28.60 3.31 7.08
CA ASP A 61 28.69 2.70 5.75
C ASP A 61 27.31 2.63 5.08
N ILE A 62 27.09 3.45 4.06
CA ILE A 62 25.81 3.55 3.34
C ILE A 62 25.51 2.25 2.56
N ALA A 63 26.53 1.57 2.01
CA ALA A 63 26.32 0.34 1.25
C ALA A 63 25.83 -0.80 2.18
N ARG A 64 26.47 -0.99 3.35
CA ARG A 64 26.03 -1.96 4.36
C ARG A 64 24.66 -1.59 4.92
N ALA A 65 24.43 -0.32 5.20
CA ALA A 65 23.13 0.16 5.67
C ALA A 65 22.03 -0.14 4.66
N SER A 66 22.31 0.01 3.36
CA SER A 66 21.36 -0.29 2.30
C SER A 66 20.96 -1.77 2.30
N ASP A 67 21.92 -2.69 2.40
CA ASP A 67 21.64 -4.13 2.51
C ASP A 67 20.74 -4.43 3.73
N MET A 68 21.05 -3.83 4.89
CA MET A 68 20.25 -4.01 6.11
C MET A 68 18.84 -3.44 5.96
N VAL A 69 18.66 -2.25 5.36
CA VAL A 69 17.35 -1.67 5.07
C VAL A 69 16.49 -2.63 4.22
N GLY A 70 17.10 -3.30 3.24
CA GLY A 70 16.45 -4.33 2.44
C GLY A 70 15.92 -5.49 3.28
N TYR A 71 16.75 -6.04 4.17
CA TYR A 71 16.36 -7.14 5.08
C TYR A 71 15.30 -6.70 6.10
N PHE A 72 15.38 -5.48 6.62
CA PHE A 72 14.37 -4.90 7.50
C PHE A 72 13.01 -4.77 6.79
N GLY A 73 13.02 -4.34 5.52
CA GLY A 73 11.82 -4.28 4.69
C GLY A 73 11.24 -5.66 4.40
N LEU A 74 12.10 -6.64 4.05
CA LEU A 74 11.69 -8.03 3.83
C LEU A 74 10.99 -8.60 5.05
N VAL A 75 11.63 -8.51 6.22
CA VAL A 75 11.11 -9.10 7.45
C VAL A 75 9.78 -8.46 7.86
N TRP A 76 9.69 -7.15 7.79
CA TRP A 76 8.46 -6.42 8.10
C TRP A 76 7.29 -6.83 7.18
N ASN A 77 7.52 -6.89 5.86
CA ASN A 77 6.51 -7.32 4.90
C ASN A 77 6.16 -8.81 5.04
N LEU A 78 7.15 -9.66 5.34
CA LEU A 78 6.92 -11.09 5.60
C LEU A 78 6.04 -11.31 6.83
N MET A 79 6.31 -10.60 7.92
CA MET A 79 5.48 -10.69 9.13
C MET A 79 4.07 -10.20 8.86
N GLN A 80 3.90 -9.10 8.14
CA GLN A 80 2.57 -8.65 7.73
C GLN A 80 1.86 -9.71 6.87
N PHE A 81 2.52 -10.27 5.88
CA PHE A 81 1.94 -11.29 5.00
C PHE A 81 1.43 -12.51 5.78
N LEU A 82 2.18 -12.95 6.78
CA LEU A 82 1.82 -14.10 7.62
C LEU A 82 0.73 -13.77 8.63
N PHE A 83 0.79 -12.59 9.26
CA PHE A 83 -0.05 -12.27 10.42
C PHE A 83 -1.30 -11.45 10.08
N LEU A 84 -1.35 -10.70 8.96
CA LEU A 84 -2.56 -9.97 8.57
C LEU A 84 -3.81 -10.87 8.45
N PRO A 85 -3.74 -12.07 7.82
CA PRO A 85 -4.88 -12.98 7.79
C PRO A 85 -5.28 -13.50 9.19
N VAL A 86 -4.28 -13.75 10.06
CA VAL A 86 -4.51 -14.21 11.43
C VAL A 86 -5.23 -13.12 12.24
N LEU A 87 -4.74 -11.88 12.16
CA LEU A 87 -5.34 -10.74 12.86
C LEU A 87 -6.72 -10.39 12.29
N GLY A 88 -6.92 -10.55 10.98
CA GLY A 88 -8.23 -10.46 10.35
C GLY A 88 -9.21 -11.49 10.93
N ALA A 89 -8.78 -12.74 11.01
CA ALA A 89 -9.56 -13.83 11.59
C ALA A 89 -9.87 -13.61 13.10
N TRP A 90 -8.91 -13.08 13.84
CA TRP A 90 -9.13 -12.68 15.24
C TRP A 90 -10.15 -11.55 15.34
N SER A 91 -10.07 -10.57 14.44
CA SER A 91 -11.02 -9.47 14.35
C SER A 91 -12.45 -9.95 14.07
N ASP A 92 -12.60 -10.97 13.21
CA ASP A 92 -13.92 -11.58 12.93
C ASP A 92 -14.45 -12.40 14.11
N ARG A 93 -13.59 -12.99 14.93
CA ARG A 93 -13.96 -13.85 16.07
C ARG A 93 -14.15 -13.06 17.37
N PHE A 94 -13.25 -12.18 17.71
CA PHE A 94 -13.24 -11.48 18.99
C PHE A 94 -13.87 -10.09 18.92
N GLY A 95 -14.07 -9.56 17.71
CA GLY A 95 -14.57 -8.21 17.45
C GLY A 95 -13.47 -7.29 16.91
N ARG A 96 -13.89 -6.19 16.28
CA ARG A 96 -12.98 -5.22 15.63
C ARG A 96 -12.20 -4.40 16.65
N ARG A 97 -12.90 -3.92 17.69
CA ARG A 97 -12.33 -3.05 18.73
C ARG A 97 -11.10 -3.65 19.43
N PRO A 98 -11.12 -4.88 19.99
CA PRO A 98 -9.95 -5.45 20.66
C PRO A 98 -8.73 -5.54 19.74
N VAL A 99 -8.90 -5.90 18.47
CA VAL A 99 -7.79 -6.06 17.54
C VAL A 99 -7.18 -4.70 17.18
N ILE A 100 -7.99 -3.66 16.94
CA ILE A 100 -7.50 -2.29 16.74
C ILE A 100 -6.71 -1.81 17.95
N LEU A 101 -7.24 -1.99 19.15
CA LEU A 101 -6.58 -1.56 20.39
C LEU A 101 -5.25 -2.28 20.62
N ILE A 102 -5.22 -3.62 20.47
CA ILE A 102 -3.99 -4.41 20.59
C ILE A 102 -2.95 -3.97 19.55
N SER A 103 -3.37 -3.68 18.32
CA SER A 103 -2.46 -3.21 17.27
C SER A 103 -1.90 -1.82 17.60
N CYS A 104 -2.72 -0.86 18.04
CA CYS A 104 -2.24 0.47 18.47
C CYS A 104 -1.26 0.38 19.64
N LEU A 105 -1.59 -0.44 20.66
CA LEU A 105 -0.73 -0.68 21.81
C LEU A 105 0.59 -1.34 21.38
N GLY A 106 0.51 -2.39 20.57
CA GLY A 106 1.67 -3.13 20.07
C GLY A 106 2.62 -2.23 19.27
N LEU A 107 2.08 -1.38 18.37
CA LEU A 107 2.89 -0.41 17.63
C LEU A 107 3.50 0.65 18.56
N GLY A 108 2.75 1.16 19.52
CA GLY A 108 3.26 2.13 20.48
C GLY A 108 4.41 1.59 21.32
N LEU A 109 4.29 0.36 21.81
CA LEU A 109 5.35 -0.33 22.56
C LEU A 109 6.56 -0.66 21.69
N ASP A 110 6.32 -1.09 20.44
CA ASP A 110 7.38 -1.34 19.47
C ASP A 110 8.19 -0.08 19.15
N TYR A 111 7.54 1.07 18.98
CA TYR A 111 8.24 2.33 18.74
C TYR A 111 9.08 2.76 19.95
N ILE A 112 8.62 2.53 21.19
CA ILE A 112 9.46 2.72 22.38
C ILE A 112 10.65 1.76 22.33
N PHE A 113 10.41 0.49 22.04
CA PHE A 113 11.44 -0.52 21.94
C PHE A 113 12.51 -0.14 20.90
N MET A 114 12.10 0.33 19.73
CA MET A 114 13.03 0.80 18.70
C MET A 114 13.75 2.10 19.11
N ALA A 115 13.09 3.01 19.83
CA ALA A 115 13.71 4.24 20.34
C ALA A 115 14.86 3.97 21.32
N VAL A 116 14.76 2.91 22.12
CA VAL A 116 15.79 2.54 23.09
C VAL A 116 16.73 1.44 22.59
N ALA A 117 16.54 0.91 21.39
CA ALA A 117 17.34 -0.19 20.84
C ALA A 117 18.84 0.13 20.91
N PRO A 118 19.66 -0.71 21.58
CA PRO A 118 21.10 -0.46 21.74
C PRO A 118 21.93 -0.97 20.57
N SER A 119 21.35 -1.78 19.66
CA SER A 119 22.04 -2.36 18.53
C SER A 119 21.08 -2.70 17.38
N LEU A 120 21.67 -2.95 16.21
CA LEU A 120 20.94 -3.35 14.99
C LEU A 120 20.07 -4.60 15.21
N LYS A 121 20.56 -5.59 16.00
CA LYS A 121 19.79 -6.81 16.33
C LYS A 121 18.49 -6.50 17.05
N TRP A 122 18.53 -5.60 18.02
CA TRP A 122 17.34 -5.16 18.76
C TRP A 122 16.38 -4.38 17.85
N LEU A 123 16.92 -3.51 16.99
CA LEU A 123 16.10 -2.78 16.03
C LEU A 123 15.41 -3.76 15.05
N PHE A 124 16.10 -4.86 14.67
CA PHE A 124 15.52 -5.91 13.82
C PHE A 124 14.39 -6.67 14.52
N VAL A 125 14.53 -6.96 15.83
CA VAL A 125 13.43 -7.55 16.64
C VAL A 125 12.21 -6.61 16.66
N GLY A 126 12.42 -5.29 16.80
CA GLY A 126 11.34 -4.31 16.68
C GLY A 126 10.61 -4.42 15.33
N ARG A 127 11.33 -4.59 14.22
CA ARG A 127 10.69 -4.76 12.90
C ARG A 127 9.86 -6.04 12.78
N LEU A 128 10.27 -7.12 13.45
CA LEU A 128 9.44 -8.33 13.57
C LEU A 128 8.13 -8.03 14.31
N ILE A 129 8.22 -7.38 15.47
CA ILE A 129 7.06 -7.04 16.30
C ILE A 129 6.11 -6.10 15.55
N SER A 130 6.64 -5.05 14.92
CA SER A 130 5.81 -4.09 14.18
C SER A 130 5.13 -4.72 12.98
N GLY A 131 5.78 -5.66 12.28
CA GLY A 131 5.18 -6.42 11.19
C GLY A 131 4.01 -7.30 11.65
N ILE A 132 4.14 -7.93 12.83
CA ILE A 132 3.07 -8.75 13.44
C ILE A 132 1.88 -7.89 13.87
N THR A 133 2.11 -6.71 14.43
CA THR A 133 1.05 -5.85 15.00
C THR A 133 0.40 -4.91 14.00
N ALA A 134 0.93 -4.76 12.79
CA ALA A 134 0.48 -3.80 11.78
C ALA A 134 -0.83 -4.21 11.08
N SER A 135 -1.94 -4.36 11.82
CA SER A 135 -3.24 -4.76 11.24
C SER A 135 -4.34 -3.69 11.28
N ASN A 136 -4.04 -2.50 11.81
CA ASN A 136 -5.03 -1.45 12.03
C ASN A 136 -5.79 -1.08 10.76
N VAL A 137 -5.11 -0.96 9.64
CA VAL A 137 -5.72 -0.52 8.38
C VAL A 137 -6.75 -1.52 7.86
N THR A 138 -6.42 -2.81 7.83
CA THR A 138 -7.34 -3.86 7.36
C THR A 138 -8.56 -3.97 8.27
N THR A 139 -8.34 -3.90 9.58
CA THR A 139 -9.42 -3.92 10.58
C THR A 139 -10.29 -2.66 10.50
N ALA A 140 -9.70 -1.49 10.20
CA ALA A 140 -10.43 -0.24 9.98
C ALA A 140 -11.35 -0.31 8.75
N PHE A 141 -10.91 -0.91 7.64
CA PHE A 141 -11.76 -1.16 6.49
C PHE A 141 -12.93 -2.10 6.82
N ALA A 142 -12.68 -3.17 7.58
CA ALA A 142 -13.73 -4.06 8.04
C ALA A 142 -14.72 -3.35 8.98
N TYR A 143 -14.20 -2.56 9.93
CA TYR A 143 -15.02 -1.77 10.85
C TYR A 143 -15.96 -0.82 10.09
N ILE A 144 -15.44 -0.07 9.10
CA ILE A 144 -16.27 0.83 8.26
C ILE A 144 -17.32 0.03 7.48
N THR A 145 -16.98 -1.16 6.99
CA THR A 145 -17.94 -2.02 6.30
C THR A 145 -19.09 -2.41 7.21
N ASP A 146 -18.80 -2.72 8.49
CA ASP A 146 -19.78 -3.12 9.48
C ASP A 146 -20.77 -1.98 9.82
N ILE A 147 -20.29 -0.73 9.93
CA ILE A 147 -21.11 0.44 10.33
C ILE A 147 -21.70 1.21 9.14
N SER A 148 -21.47 0.77 7.89
CA SER A 148 -21.81 1.53 6.69
C SER A 148 -22.85 0.82 5.83
N ALA A 149 -23.93 1.53 5.46
CA ALA A 149 -24.79 1.10 4.37
C ALA A 149 -23.98 0.98 3.06
N PRO A 150 -24.29 0.01 2.18
CA PRO A 150 -23.54 -0.24 0.93
C PRO A 150 -23.30 1.02 0.09
N ALA A 151 -24.29 1.87 -0.06
CA ALA A 151 -24.21 3.11 -0.84
C ALA A 151 -23.22 4.15 -0.25
N ALA A 152 -22.96 4.11 1.07
CA ALA A 152 -22.06 5.05 1.74
C ALA A 152 -20.61 4.56 1.84
N ARG A 153 -20.33 3.27 1.58
CA ARG A 153 -19.01 2.65 1.76
C ARG A 153 -17.94 3.31 0.93
N ALA A 154 -18.20 3.56 -0.36
CA ALA A 154 -17.25 4.18 -1.27
C ALA A 154 -16.77 5.55 -0.77
N LYS A 155 -17.68 6.40 -0.31
CA LYS A 155 -17.36 7.71 0.27
C LYS A 155 -16.50 7.56 1.53
N ARG A 156 -16.87 6.65 2.43
CA ARG A 156 -16.15 6.41 3.70
C ARG A 156 -14.76 5.82 3.50
N PHE A 157 -14.60 4.92 2.53
CA PHE A 157 -13.26 4.43 2.13
C PHE A 157 -12.41 5.54 1.51
N GLY A 158 -13.01 6.45 0.74
CA GLY A 158 -12.32 7.64 0.25
C GLY A 158 -11.79 8.53 1.37
N MET A 159 -12.52 8.66 2.48
CA MET A 159 -12.05 9.40 3.67
C MET A 159 -10.86 8.73 4.35
N LEU A 160 -10.81 7.38 4.41
CA LEU A 160 -9.61 6.65 4.87
C LEU A 160 -8.42 6.90 3.95
N GLY A 161 -8.65 6.87 2.64
CA GLY A 161 -7.60 7.20 1.65
C GLY A 161 -7.07 8.62 1.81
N ALA A 162 -7.94 9.59 2.14
CA ALA A 162 -7.51 10.96 2.44
C ALA A 162 -6.69 11.03 3.74
N ALA A 163 -7.10 10.31 4.79
CA ALA A 163 -6.33 10.22 6.04
C ALA A 163 -4.94 9.59 5.81
N PHE A 164 -4.85 8.52 5.00
CA PHE A 164 -3.59 7.97 4.54
C PHE A 164 -2.73 9.03 3.85
N GLY A 165 -3.29 9.75 2.88
CA GLY A 165 -2.56 10.78 2.12
C GLY A 165 -2.01 11.90 3.02
N VAL A 166 -2.81 12.41 3.96
CA VAL A 166 -2.39 13.45 4.92
C VAL A 166 -1.28 12.92 5.82
N GLY A 167 -1.42 11.71 6.39
CA GLY A 167 -0.40 11.09 7.23
C GLY A 167 0.91 10.90 6.48
N PHE A 168 0.86 10.50 5.22
CA PHE A 168 2.03 10.29 4.38
C PHE A 168 2.70 11.58 3.89
N ILE A 169 1.99 12.72 3.90
CA ILE A 169 2.57 14.04 3.60
C ILE A 169 3.21 14.64 4.87
N VAL A 170 2.45 14.67 5.96
CA VAL A 170 2.86 15.35 7.19
C VAL A 170 3.89 14.52 7.97
N GLY A 171 3.74 13.19 7.97
CA GLY A 171 4.62 12.28 8.70
C GLY A 171 6.09 12.46 8.38
N PRO A 172 6.54 12.30 7.12
CA PRO A 172 7.94 12.48 6.76
C PRO A 172 8.47 13.89 7.02
N ALA A 173 7.66 14.94 6.85
CA ALA A 173 8.05 16.30 7.17
C ALA A 173 8.35 16.46 8.68
N VAL A 174 7.46 15.99 9.54
CA VAL A 174 7.65 15.99 11.00
C VAL A 174 8.82 15.10 11.39
N GLY A 175 8.92 13.90 10.81
CA GLY A 175 10.00 12.95 11.05
C GLY A 175 11.37 13.51 10.69
N GLY A 176 11.48 14.17 9.54
CA GLY A 176 12.70 14.85 9.11
C GLY A 176 13.11 16.00 10.04
N LEU A 177 12.14 16.81 10.48
CA LEU A 177 12.39 17.89 11.44
C LEU A 177 12.86 17.35 12.79
N LEU A 178 12.20 16.33 13.34
CA LEU A 178 12.62 15.73 14.62
C LEU A 178 13.95 14.99 14.49
N GLY A 179 14.15 14.26 13.39
CA GLY A 179 15.36 13.50 13.10
C GLY A 179 16.60 14.36 12.96
N GLN A 180 16.46 15.63 12.56
CA GLN A 180 17.55 16.60 12.48
C GLN A 180 18.18 16.87 13.85
N TYR A 181 17.38 16.87 14.91
CA TYR A 181 17.88 17.07 16.28
C TYR A 181 18.38 15.78 16.91
N ASN A 182 17.63 14.69 16.74
CA ASN A 182 17.98 13.37 17.27
C ASN A 182 17.28 12.27 16.46
N LEU A 183 18.04 11.30 15.95
CA LEU A 183 17.52 10.19 15.17
C LEU A 183 16.52 9.29 15.95
N ARG A 184 16.49 9.36 17.27
CA ARG A 184 15.54 8.61 18.11
C ARG A 184 14.27 9.39 18.45
N ALA A 185 14.28 10.73 18.31
CA ALA A 185 13.12 11.56 18.60
C ALA A 185 11.88 11.22 17.77
N PRO A 186 11.98 10.89 16.46
CA PRO A 186 10.85 10.43 15.66
C PRO A 186 10.18 9.17 16.21
N PHE A 187 10.95 8.21 16.76
CA PHE A 187 10.39 6.98 17.35
C PHE A 187 9.61 7.29 18.64
N TRP A 188 10.10 8.20 19.47
CA TRP A 188 9.37 8.67 20.65
C TRP A 188 8.08 9.39 20.29
N ALA A 189 8.11 10.24 19.25
CA ALA A 189 6.92 10.91 18.75
C ALA A 189 5.89 9.90 18.19
N ALA A 190 6.33 8.93 17.40
CA ALA A 190 5.47 7.87 16.88
C ALA A 190 4.88 7.00 18.00
N ALA A 191 5.68 6.68 19.03
CA ALA A 191 5.21 5.97 20.24
C ALA A 191 4.12 6.76 20.95
N ALA A 192 4.34 8.06 21.19
CA ALA A 192 3.37 8.93 21.84
C ALA A 192 2.06 9.00 21.06
N LEU A 193 2.13 9.14 19.72
CA LEU A 193 0.94 9.15 18.85
C LEU A 193 0.19 7.83 18.90
N SER A 194 0.88 6.69 18.80
CA SER A 194 0.24 5.36 18.82
C SER A 194 -0.37 5.03 20.17
N LEU A 195 0.28 5.40 21.27
CA LEU A 195 -0.27 5.22 22.62
C LEU A 195 -1.43 6.18 22.88
N ALA A 196 -1.36 7.42 22.42
CA ALA A 196 -2.50 8.36 22.48
C ALA A 196 -3.69 7.82 21.67
N ASN A 197 -3.43 7.23 20.48
CA ASN A 197 -4.44 6.57 19.68
C ASN A 197 -5.06 5.36 20.40
N PHE A 198 -4.24 4.54 21.06
CA PHE A 198 -4.73 3.45 21.91
C PHE A 198 -5.63 3.97 23.04
N MET A 199 -5.19 4.98 23.78
CA MET A 199 -5.98 5.57 24.89
C MET A 199 -7.29 6.19 24.38
N TYR A 200 -7.23 6.91 23.25
CA TYR A 200 -8.42 7.46 22.61
C TYR A 200 -9.40 6.34 22.21
N GLY A 201 -8.89 5.26 21.60
CA GLY A 201 -9.68 4.09 21.23
C GLY A 201 -10.28 3.36 22.43
N LEU A 202 -9.53 3.26 23.53
CA LEU A 202 -10.01 2.62 24.76
C LEU A 202 -11.24 3.36 25.32
N LEU A 203 -11.25 4.69 25.24
CA LEU A 203 -12.31 5.54 25.80
C LEU A 203 -13.50 5.73 24.83
N VAL A 204 -13.27 5.80 23.52
CA VAL A 204 -14.27 6.29 22.55
C VAL A 204 -14.75 5.23 21.56
N LEU A 205 -13.90 4.21 21.21
CA LEU A 205 -14.26 3.26 20.16
C LEU A 205 -15.31 2.25 20.64
N PRO A 206 -16.55 2.25 20.07
CA PRO A 206 -17.51 1.18 20.31
C PRO A 206 -17.12 -0.08 19.51
N GLU A 207 -17.68 -1.23 19.88
CA GLU A 207 -17.56 -2.44 19.06
C GLU A 207 -18.53 -2.38 17.87
N SER A 208 -18.00 -2.67 16.65
CA SER A 208 -18.82 -2.65 15.42
C SER A 208 -19.42 -4.01 15.08
N LEU A 209 -18.82 -5.11 15.58
CA LEU A 209 -19.25 -6.47 15.25
C LEU A 209 -20.02 -7.10 16.42
N PRO A 210 -21.36 -7.18 16.35
CA PRO A 210 -22.19 -7.81 17.36
C PRO A 210 -21.77 -9.27 17.62
N LYS A 211 -21.92 -9.75 18.85
CA LYS A 211 -21.50 -11.10 19.25
C LYS A 211 -22.13 -12.20 18.39
N GLU A 212 -23.36 -11.99 17.96
CA GLU A 212 -24.16 -12.93 17.15
C GLU A 212 -23.61 -13.09 15.72
N LYS A 213 -22.90 -12.05 15.20
CA LYS A 213 -22.32 -12.05 13.86
C LYS A 213 -20.84 -12.48 13.85
N ARG A 214 -20.26 -12.79 15.01
CA ARG A 214 -18.86 -13.22 15.12
C ARG A 214 -18.66 -14.62 14.56
N ALA A 215 -17.55 -14.84 13.85
CA ALA A 215 -17.21 -16.12 13.28
C ALA A 215 -16.91 -17.16 14.40
N LYS A 216 -17.51 -18.34 14.31
CA LYS A 216 -17.24 -19.44 15.26
C LYS A 216 -15.86 -20.06 15.06
N SER A 217 -15.37 -20.11 13.83
CA SER A 217 -14.02 -20.58 13.46
C SER A 217 -13.49 -19.74 12.32
N ALA A 218 -12.30 -19.18 12.49
CA ALA A 218 -11.72 -18.23 11.53
C ALA A 218 -10.48 -18.78 10.79
N TRP A 219 -9.98 -19.97 11.16
CA TRP A 219 -8.70 -20.48 10.66
C TRP A 219 -8.70 -20.93 9.20
N HIS A 220 -9.85 -21.36 8.65
CA HIS A 220 -9.94 -21.84 7.26
C HIS A 220 -9.91 -20.72 6.20
N MET A 221 -10.08 -19.46 6.60
CA MET A 221 -10.08 -18.31 5.67
C MET A 221 -8.71 -17.66 5.50
N ALA A 222 -7.70 -18.09 6.24
CA ALA A 222 -6.38 -17.47 6.30
C ALA A 222 -5.38 -18.06 5.28
N ASN A 223 -5.80 -18.31 4.03
CA ASN A 223 -4.88 -18.75 2.99
C ASN A 223 -4.51 -17.58 2.04
N PRO A 224 -3.40 -16.86 2.29
CA PRO A 224 -3.02 -15.71 1.47
C PRO A 224 -2.62 -16.08 0.04
N LEU A 225 -2.25 -17.34 -0.21
CA LEU A 225 -1.85 -17.83 -1.54
C LEU A 225 -3.03 -18.43 -2.32
N GLY A 226 -4.13 -18.78 -1.66
CA GLY A 226 -5.28 -19.41 -2.30
C GLY A 226 -5.92 -18.56 -3.38
N SER A 227 -5.89 -17.24 -3.24
CA SER A 227 -6.41 -16.29 -4.25
C SER A 227 -5.57 -16.23 -5.52
N LEU A 228 -4.29 -16.61 -5.49
CA LEU A 228 -3.43 -16.64 -6.68
C LEU A 228 -3.85 -17.72 -7.68
N THR A 229 -4.60 -18.74 -7.24
CA THR A 229 -5.13 -19.78 -8.15
C THR A 229 -6.08 -19.20 -9.19
N LEU A 230 -6.83 -18.13 -8.85
CA LEU A 230 -7.69 -17.43 -9.79
C LEU A 230 -6.90 -16.85 -10.99
N LEU A 231 -5.68 -16.37 -10.76
CA LEU A 231 -4.86 -15.78 -11.82
C LEU A 231 -4.41 -16.83 -12.84
N ARG A 232 -4.28 -18.10 -12.42
CA ARG A 232 -3.90 -19.21 -13.30
C ARG A 232 -5.06 -19.73 -14.12
N SER A 233 -6.30 -19.57 -13.66
CA SER A 233 -7.49 -20.09 -14.35
C SER A 233 -7.89 -19.28 -15.59
N HIS A 234 -7.36 -18.04 -15.75
CA HIS A 234 -7.67 -17.14 -16.87
C HIS A 234 -6.37 -16.62 -17.49
N PRO A 235 -5.98 -17.05 -18.70
CA PRO A 235 -4.73 -16.61 -19.36
C PRO A 235 -4.58 -15.10 -19.48
N GLU A 236 -5.70 -14.39 -19.69
CA GLU A 236 -5.72 -12.93 -19.79
C GLU A 236 -5.40 -12.23 -18.47
N LEU A 237 -5.90 -12.80 -17.35
CA LEU A 237 -5.57 -12.33 -16.01
C LEU A 237 -4.10 -12.59 -15.67
N MET A 238 -3.54 -13.70 -16.14
CA MET A 238 -2.13 -14.02 -15.92
C MET A 238 -1.23 -12.94 -16.55
N GLY A 239 -1.50 -12.51 -17.79
CA GLY A 239 -0.75 -11.44 -18.45
C GLY A 239 -0.82 -10.13 -17.67
N LEU A 240 -2.03 -9.69 -17.28
CA LEU A 240 -2.21 -8.48 -16.46
C LEU A 240 -1.60 -8.64 -15.05
N SER A 241 -1.54 -9.85 -14.50
CA SER A 241 -0.93 -10.12 -13.20
C SER A 241 0.59 -9.97 -13.21
N VAL A 242 1.25 -10.38 -14.31
CA VAL A 242 2.69 -10.13 -14.49
C VAL A 242 2.95 -8.63 -14.64
N VAL A 243 2.12 -7.92 -15.41
CA VAL A 243 2.17 -6.45 -15.50
C VAL A 243 2.02 -5.82 -14.11
N ALA A 244 1.04 -6.27 -13.33
CA ALA A 244 0.80 -5.80 -11.96
C ALA A 244 2.00 -6.08 -11.04
N PHE A 245 2.58 -7.27 -11.12
CA PHE A 245 3.77 -7.63 -10.35
C PHE A 245 4.95 -6.69 -10.66
N LEU A 246 5.28 -6.49 -11.93
CA LEU A 246 6.36 -5.58 -12.34
C LEU A 246 6.08 -4.13 -11.93
N PHE A 247 4.83 -3.69 -12.06
CA PHE A 247 4.37 -2.37 -11.62
C PHE A 247 4.58 -2.17 -10.11
N TYR A 248 4.10 -3.10 -9.27
CA TYR A 248 4.27 -3.01 -7.81
C TYR A 248 5.72 -3.22 -7.39
N LEU A 249 6.47 -4.07 -8.10
CA LEU A 249 7.90 -4.25 -7.84
C LEU A 249 8.65 -2.94 -8.09
N GLY A 250 8.45 -2.28 -9.25
CA GLY A 250 9.05 -0.98 -9.52
C GLY A 250 8.73 0.09 -8.47
N HIS A 251 7.50 0.03 -7.89
CA HIS A 251 7.09 0.95 -6.83
C HIS A 251 7.94 0.82 -5.55
N GLN A 252 8.47 -0.37 -5.26
CA GLN A 252 9.31 -0.59 -4.08
C GLN A 252 10.63 0.19 -4.14
N ALA A 253 11.11 0.57 -5.33
CA ALA A 253 12.33 1.38 -5.45
C ALA A 253 12.20 2.73 -4.72
N LEU A 254 11.02 3.38 -4.79
CA LEU A 254 10.78 4.65 -4.10
C LEU A 254 10.89 4.52 -2.58
N GLN A 255 10.30 3.47 -2.03
CA GLN A 255 10.22 3.28 -0.58
C GLN A 255 11.54 2.77 0.02
N SER A 256 12.32 2.01 -0.77
CA SER A 256 13.48 1.29 -0.23
C SER A 256 14.78 2.07 -0.35
N VAL A 257 14.94 2.89 -1.38
CA VAL A 257 16.25 3.48 -1.73
C VAL A 257 16.28 5.01 -1.53
N TRP A 258 15.10 5.67 -1.46
CA TRP A 258 15.00 7.14 -1.45
C TRP A 258 15.93 7.81 -0.44
N VAL A 259 15.87 7.42 0.82
CA VAL A 259 16.62 8.07 1.91
C VAL A 259 18.13 7.96 1.69
N LEU A 260 18.63 6.72 1.56
CA LEU A 260 20.06 6.46 1.39
C LEU A 260 20.62 6.99 0.06
N TYR A 261 19.81 6.95 -1.00
CA TYR A 261 20.20 7.52 -2.31
C TYR A 261 20.35 9.03 -2.25
N THR A 262 19.37 9.72 -1.69
CA THR A 262 19.40 11.20 -1.63
C THR A 262 20.49 11.71 -0.72
N GLU A 263 20.74 11.01 0.37
CA GLU A 263 21.89 11.29 1.23
C GLU A 263 23.21 11.05 0.49
N TYR A 264 23.41 9.88 -0.12
CA TYR A 264 24.63 9.54 -0.84
C TYR A 264 24.90 10.48 -2.02
N ARG A 265 23.86 10.80 -2.80
CA ARG A 265 23.99 11.53 -4.07
C ARG A 265 24.07 13.02 -3.90
N PHE A 266 23.32 13.59 -2.94
CA PHE A 266 23.14 15.04 -2.77
C PHE A 266 23.61 15.55 -1.42
N GLY A 267 23.98 14.67 -0.48
CA GLY A 267 24.33 15.06 0.88
C GLY A 267 23.15 15.62 1.68
N TRP A 268 21.91 15.20 1.33
CA TRP A 268 20.71 15.69 2.01
C TRP A 268 20.69 15.26 3.48
N ASN A 269 20.32 16.20 4.34
CA ASN A 269 20.05 15.94 5.75
C ASN A 269 18.59 15.45 5.95
N GLN A 270 18.24 15.09 7.19
CA GLN A 270 16.91 14.56 7.54
C GLN A 270 15.75 15.51 7.16
N ARG A 271 15.96 16.82 7.31
CA ARG A 271 14.96 17.83 6.95
C ARG A 271 14.72 17.86 5.44
N ASP A 272 15.80 17.81 4.64
CA ASP A 272 15.71 17.82 3.17
C ASP A 272 14.98 16.58 2.68
N ILE A 273 15.33 15.40 3.25
CA ILE A 273 14.69 14.11 2.95
C ILE A 273 13.20 14.15 3.32
N GLY A 274 12.88 14.56 4.55
CA GLY A 274 11.50 14.66 5.01
C GLY A 274 10.65 15.62 4.15
N THR A 275 11.22 16.78 3.79
CA THR A 275 10.58 17.76 2.90
C THR A 275 10.35 17.19 1.50
N SER A 276 11.33 16.47 0.93
CA SER A 276 11.20 15.84 -0.39
C SER A 276 10.10 14.77 -0.42
N LEU A 277 10.00 13.97 0.63
CA LEU A 277 8.92 12.98 0.77
C LEU A 277 7.54 13.63 0.92
N ALA A 278 7.46 14.78 1.63
CA ALA A 278 6.23 15.55 1.69
C ALA A 278 5.81 16.08 0.31
N VAL A 279 6.77 16.57 -0.50
CA VAL A 279 6.51 16.99 -1.90
C VAL A 279 5.99 15.82 -2.73
N VAL A 280 6.59 14.62 -2.60
CA VAL A 280 6.07 13.40 -3.25
C VAL A 280 4.62 13.15 -2.84
N GLY A 281 4.33 13.24 -1.54
CA GLY A 281 2.97 13.04 -1.02
C GLY A 281 1.97 14.05 -1.59
N VAL A 282 2.33 15.34 -1.64
CA VAL A 282 1.48 16.40 -2.22
C VAL A 282 1.22 16.14 -3.72
N CYS A 283 2.25 15.85 -4.50
CA CYS A 283 2.09 15.55 -5.92
C CYS A 283 1.22 14.30 -6.14
N ALA A 284 1.42 13.24 -5.35
CA ALA A 284 0.60 12.03 -5.40
C ALA A 284 -0.88 12.32 -5.05
N ALA A 285 -1.13 13.17 -4.04
CA ALA A 285 -2.49 13.57 -3.65
C ALA A 285 -3.20 14.37 -4.76
N ILE A 286 -2.49 15.30 -5.41
CA ILE A 286 -3.02 16.08 -6.54
C ILE A 286 -3.38 15.16 -7.71
N VAL A 287 -2.50 14.22 -8.07
CA VAL A 287 -2.73 13.28 -9.16
C VAL A 287 -3.88 12.34 -8.82
N SER A 288 -3.85 11.68 -7.66
CA SER A 288 -4.86 10.69 -7.28
C SER A 288 -6.23 11.31 -7.03
N GLY A 289 -6.29 12.49 -6.41
CA GLY A 289 -7.54 13.16 -6.06
C GLY A 289 -8.15 13.98 -7.20
N GLY A 290 -7.31 14.54 -8.08
CA GLY A 290 -7.78 15.49 -9.10
C GLY A 290 -7.61 15.04 -10.55
N LEU A 291 -6.56 14.31 -10.86
CA LEU A 291 -6.20 14.04 -12.27
C LEU A 291 -6.62 12.67 -12.77
N VAL A 292 -6.59 11.63 -11.93
CA VAL A 292 -6.88 10.24 -12.35
C VAL A 292 -8.24 10.12 -13.03
N GLY A 293 -9.30 10.62 -12.41
CA GLY A 293 -10.66 10.53 -12.94
C GLY A 293 -10.82 11.17 -14.33
N PRO A 294 -10.53 12.47 -14.48
CA PRO A 294 -10.58 13.15 -15.78
C PRO A 294 -9.66 12.52 -16.84
N TYR A 295 -8.48 12.07 -16.44
CA TYR A 295 -7.51 11.47 -17.36
C TYR A 295 -8.03 10.14 -17.92
N VAL A 296 -8.50 9.24 -17.05
CA VAL A 296 -9.07 7.93 -17.46
C VAL A 296 -10.34 8.13 -18.30
N LYS A 297 -11.20 9.10 -17.93
CA LYS A 297 -12.40 9.41 -18.72
C LYS A 297 -12.06 9.89 -20.13
N LYS A 298 -10.98 10.68 -20.31
CA LYS A 298 -10.58 11.25 -21.59
C LYS A 298 -9.84 10.24 -22.48
N PHE A 299 -8.92 9.48 -21.90
CA PHE A 299 -7.98 8.63 -22.65
C PHE A 299 -8.32 7.13 -22.60
N GLY A 300 -9.24 6.73 -21.73
CA GLY A 300 -9.57 5.34 -21.46
C GLY A 300 -8.53 4.62 -20.62
N GLU A 301 -8.89 3.46 -20.10
CA GLU A 301 -8.07 2.70 -19.13
C GLU A 301 -6.77 2.18 -19.74
N ARG A 302 -6.82 1.72 -20.98
CA ARG A 302 -5.66 1.15 -21.67
C ARG A 302 -4.55 2.17 -21.89
N LEU A 303 -4.89 3.37 -22.41
CA LEU A 303 -3.90 4.42 -22.63
C LEU A 303 -3.43 4.99 -21.29
N SER A 304 -4.32 5.09 -20.30
CA SER A 304 -3.96 5.54 -18.95
C SER A 304 -2.98 4.59 -18.28
N LEU A 305 -3.15 3.27 -18.44
CA LEU A 305 -2.22 2.27 -17.93
C LEU A 305 -0.83 2.43 -18.56
N THR A 306 -0.75 2.48 -19.88
CA THR A 306 0.53 2.51 -20.61
C THR A 306 1.24 3.85 -20.47
N SER A 307 0.53 4.97 -20.60
CA SER A 307 1.10 6.31 -20.42
C SER A 307 1.55 6.56 -18.96
N GLY A 308 0.77 6.08 -17.98
CA GLY A 308 1.18 6.15 -16.58
C GLY A 308 2.49 5.41 -16.31
N MET A 309 2.67 4.20 -16.87
CA MET A 309 3.93 3.46 -16.77
C MET A 309 5.09 4.20 -17.45
N LEU A 310 4.83 4.83 -18.61
CA LEU A 310 5.83 5.67 -19.28
C LEU A 310 6.26 6.85 -18.43
N TYR A 311 5.31 7.57 -17.79
CA TYR A 311 5.63 8.68 -16.89
C TYR A 311 6.44 8.19 -15.68
N GLY A 312 6.09 7.03 -15.11
CA GLY A 312 6.86 6.40 -14.06
C GLY A 312 8.29 6.07 -14.48
N ALA A 313 8.47 5.44 -15.65
CA ALA A 313 9.79 5.10 -16.20
C ALA A 313 10.64 6.35 -16.44
N LEU A 314 10.07 7.39 -17.06
CA LEU A 314 10.76 8.66 -17.29
C LEU A 314 11.11 9.38 -15.97
N GLY A 315 10.21 9.33 -14.98
CA GLY A 315 10.48 9.88 -13.66
C GLY A 315 11.64 9.16 -12.95
N PHE A 316 11.70 7.82 -13.02
CA PHE A 316 12.83 7.06 -12.48
C PHE A 316 14.15 7.34 -13.23
N VAL A 317 14.12 7.48 -14.55
CA VAL A 317 15.30 7.92 -15.31
C VAL A 317 15.73 9.33 -14.86
N GLY A 318 14.77 10.24 -14.64
CA GLY A 318 15.05 11.56 -14.10
C GLY A 318 15.75 11.51 -12.72
N PHE A 319 15.28 10.64 -11.81
CA PHE A 319 15.95 10.42 -10.52
C PHE A 319 17.35 9.83 -10.68
N ALA A 320 17.51 8.82 -11.54
CA ALA A 320 18.79 8.17 -11.76
C ALA A 320 19.85 9.10 -12.35
N MET A 321 19.45 10.01 -13.24
CA MET A 321 20.33 10.96 -13.92
C MET A 321 20.57 12.24 -13.12
N ALA A 322 19.81 12.53 -12.05
CA ALA A 322 19.94 13.73 -11.27
C ALA A 322 21.34 13.81 -10.62
N TRP A 323 22.05 14.91 -10.83
CA TRP A 323 23.31 15.21 -10.15
C TRP A 323 23.20 16.35 -9.13
N LYS A 324 22.05 17.06 -9.11
CA LYS A 324 21.71 18.09 -8.12
C LYS A 324 20.32 17.79 -7.55
N GLY A 325 20.11 18.08 -6.27
CA GLY A 325 18.85 17.79 -5.56
C GLY A 325 17.63 18.42 -6.22
N TRP A 326 17.72 19.65 -6.77
CA TRP A 326 16.60 20.29 -7.46
C TRP A 326 16.12 19.51 -8.71
N MET A 327 17.02 18.80 -9.41
CA MET A 327 16.64 17.99 -10.58
C MET A 327 15.79 16.80 -10.15
N MET A 328 16.13 16.20 -9.00
CA MET A 328 15.30 15.14 -8.42
C MET A 328 13.92 15.68 -8.03
N LEU A 329 13.87 16.84 -7.35
CA LEU A 329 12.58 17.47 -7.00
C LEU A 329 11.76 17.83 -8.24
N ALA A 330 12.37 18.31 -9.31
CA ALA A 330 11.71 18.62 -10.59
C ALA A 330 11.15 17.36 -11.29
N SER A 331 11.69 16.18 -11.02
CA SER A 331 11.21 14.92 -11.57
C SER A 331 10.03 14.31 -10.77
N ILE A 332 9.74 14.81 -9.54
CA ILE A 332 8.64 14.32 -8.70
C ILE A 332 7.27 14.49 -9.37
N PRO A 333 6.88 15.63 -9.94
CA PRO A 333 5.59 15.74 -10.64
C PRO A 333 5.43 14.75 -11.77
N LEU A 334 6.51 14.47 -12.51
CA LEU A 334 6.50 13.51 -13.62
C LEU A 334 6.23 12.08 -13.11
N ILE A 335 6.95 11.63 -12.07
CA ILE A 335 6.73 10.30 -11.53
C ILE A 335 5.37 10.19 -10.82
N ALA A 336 4.84 11.27 -10.26
CA ALA A 336 3.50 11.28 -9.65
C ALA A 336 2.40 10.94 -10.68
N LEU A 337 2.55 11.32 -11.95
CA LEU A 337 1.63 10.94 -13.04
C LEU A 337 1.54 9.42 -13.26
N TRP A 338 2.51 8.66 -12.78
CA TRP A 338 2.40 7.19 -12.73
C TRP A 338 1.16 6.72 -11.96
N GLY A 339 0.67 7.53 -11.01
CA GLY A 339 -0.54 7.25 -10.24
C GLY A 339 -1.79 6.96 -11.08
N VAL A 340 -1.85 7.36 -12.36
CA VAL A 340 -2.99 7.05 -13.24
C VAL A 340 -3.03 5.57 -13.66
N ALA A 341 -1.89 4.88 -13.64
CA ALA A 341 -1.80 3.48 -14.11
C ALA A 341 -2.44 2.49 -13.13
N GLY A 342 -2.32 2.69 -11.82
CA GLY A 342 -2.81 1.75 -10.80
C GLY A 342 -4.31 1.49 -10.88
N PRO A 343 -5.18 2.50 -10.79
CA PRO A 343 -6.63 2.37 -10.94
C PRO A 343 -7.03 1.78 -12.30
N SER A 344 -6.36 2.19 -13.39
CA SER A 344 -6.62 1.68 -14.73
C SER A 344 -6.32 0.19 -14.85
N MET A 345 -5.21 -0.28 -14.28
CA MET A 345 -4.85 -1.70 -14.22
C MET A 345 -5.89 -2.50 -13.43
N GLN A 346 -6.29 -1.99 -12.26
CA GLN A 346 -7.29 -2.65 -11.42
C GLN A 346 -8.64 -2.74 -12.11
N SER A 347 -9.07 -1.70 -12.84
CA SER A 347 -10.29 -1.70 -13.62
C SER A 347 -10.23 -2.72 -14.76
N LEU A 348 -9.14 -2.77 -15.55
CA LEU A 348 -8.96 -3.75 -16.62
C LEU A 348 -8.98 -5.19 -16.10
N MET A 349 -8.39 -5.48 -14.94
CA MET A 349 -8.46 -6.81 -14.31
C MET A 349 -9.88 -7.12 -13.82
N SER A 350 -10.57 -6.15 -13.24
CA SER A 350 -11.93 -6.30 -12.71
C SER A 350 -12.95 -6.64 -13.79
N GLN A 351 -12.77 -6.13 -15.01
CA GLN A 351 -13.63 -6.40 -16.16
C GLN A 351 -13.52 -7.85 -16.68
N LYS A 352 -12.48 -8.59 -16.26
CA LYS A 352 -12.22 -9.97 -16.69
C LYS A 352 -12.73 -11.04 -15.74
N VAL A 353 -13.41 -10.65 -14.69
CA VAL A 353 -13.97 -11.58 -13.69
C VAL A 353 -15.42 -11.21 -13.37
N ASP A 354 -16.21 -12.24 -13.07
CA ASP A 354 -17.59 -12.08 -12.65
C ASP A 354 -17.71 -11.39 -11.29
N ALA A 355 -18.88 -10.83 -11.00
CA ALA A 355 -19.16 -10.14 -9.74
C ALA A 355 -18.88 -11.03 -8.50
N SER A 356 -19.13 -12.35 -8.59
CA SER A 356 -18.84 -13.32 -7.53
C SER A 356 -17.36 -13.56 -7.27
N SER A 357 -16.48 -13.28 -8.24
CA SER A 357 -15.02 -13.48 -8.18
C SER A 357 -14.24 -12.22 -7.86
N GLN A 358 -14.88 -11.04 -7.75
CA GLN A 358 -14.20 -9.77 -7.45
C GLN A 358 -13.42 -9.81 -6.13
N GLY A 359 -13.97 -10.45 -5.09
CA GLY A 359 -13.27 -10.63 -3.81
C GLY A 359 -11.98 -11.46 -3.95
N LYS A 360 -12.03 -12.55 -4.75
CA LYS A 360 -10.84 -13.37 -5.04
C LYS A 360 -9.79 -12.59 -5.83
N LEU A 361 -10.21 -11.74 -6.79
CA LEU A 361 -9.32 -10.88 -7.54
C LEU A 361 -8.61 -9.87 -6.63
N GLN A 362 -9.33 -9.21 -5.73
CA GLN A 362 -8.71 -8.28 -4.76
C GLN A 362 -7.71 -9.01 -3.84
N GLY A 363 -8.05 -10.21 -3.38
CA GLY A 363 -7.12 -11.06 -2.65
C GLY A 363 -5.86 -11.38 -3.44
N ALA A 364 -5.99 -11.70 -4.73
CA ALA A 364 -4.86 -11.99 -5.62
C ALA A 364 -3.96 -10.75 -5.84
N ILE A 365 -4.54 -9.58 -6.06
CA ILE A 365 -3.81 -8.31 -6.18
C ILE A 365 -3.05 -7.99 -4.88
N ASN A 366 -3.67 -8.18 -3.73
CA ASN A 366 -3.02 -7.98 -2.44
C ASN A 366 -1.88 -8.97 -2.21
N SER A 367 -2.00 -10.22 -2.65
CA SER A 367 -0.92 -11.21 -2.61
C SER A 367 0.26 -10.80 -3.51
N LEU A 368 -0.01 -10.26 -4.71
CA LEU A 368 1.05 -9.71 -5.59
C LEU A 368 1.77 -8.53 -4.92
N ARG A 369 1.03 -7.62 -4.29
CA ARG A 369 1.62 -6.50 -3.52
C ARG A 369 2.50 -6.99 -2.37
N ALA A 370 2.04 -8.00 -1.64
CA ALA A 370 2.80 -8.59 -0.54
C ALA A 370 4.10 -9.25 -1.04
N LEU A 371 4.04 -10.02 -2.12
CA LEU A 371 5.23 -10.63 -2.74
C LEU A 371 6.25 -9.57 -3.19
N THR A 372 5.78 -8.51 -3.85
CA THR A 372 6.66 -7.40 -4.26
C THR A 372 7.17 -6.59 -3.07
N GLY A 373 6.36 -6.43 -2.00
CA GLY A 373 6.78 -5.82 -0.74
C GLY A 373 7.88 -6.61 -0.02
N MET A 374 7.89 -7.94 -0.13
CA MET A 374 8.95 -8.78 0.43
C MET A 374 10.22 -8.75 -0.43
N THR A 375 10.10 -8.89 -1.75
CA THR A 375 11.25 -9.03 -2.65
C THR A 375 11.85 -7.68 -3.06
N GLY A 376 11.00 -6.66 -3.26
CA GLY A 376 11.42 -5.35 -3.78
C GLY A 376 12.45 -4.64 -2.92
N PRO A 377 12.27 -4.48 -1.60
CA PRO A 377 13.27 -3.85 -0.75
C PRO A 377 14.66 -4.49 -0.90
N VAL A 378 14.74 -5.82 -0.86
CA VAL A 378 16.02 -6.54 -1.01
C VAL A 378 16.64 -6.29 -2.39
N VAL A 379 15.85 -6.43 -3.45
CA VAL A 379 16.35 -6.25 -4.82
C VAL A 379 16.92 -4.84 -5.02
N PHE A 380 16.16 -3.80 -4.68
CA PHE A 380 16.57 -2.43 -4.96
C PHE A 380 17.69 -1.93 -4.04
N THR A 381 17.68 -2.32 -2.77
CA THR A 381 18.74 -1.91 -1.84
C THR A 381 20.06 -2.62 -2.14
N GLN A 382 20.03 -3.91 -2.52
CA GLN A 382 21.24 -4.64 -2.93
C GLN A 382 21.81 -4.10 -4.25
N VAL A 383 20.95 -3.79 -5.24
CA VAL A 383 21.41 -3.13 -6.47
C VAL A 383 22.05 -1.78 -6.18
N PHE A 384 21.47 -1.00 -5.28
CA PHE A 384 22.04 0.29 -4.87
C PHE A 384 23.38 0.09 -4.13
N ALA A 385 23.41 -0.79 -3.11
CA ALA A 385 24.64 -1.12 -2.36
C ALA A 385 25.77 -1.58 -3.29
N TRP A 386 25.46 -2.48 -4.23
CA TRP A 386 26.39 -2.96 -5.23
C TRP A 386 26.92 -1.82 -6.13
N ALA A 387 26.04 -0.91 -6.54
CA ALA A 387 26.39 0.18 -7.46
C ALA A 387 27.27 1.27 -6.83
N ILE A 388 27.25 1.41 -5.48
CA ILE A 388 28.06 2.40 -4.75
C ILE A 388 29.25 1.79 -4.00
N ALA A 389 29.47 0.45 -4.11
CA ALA A 389 30.52 -0.24 -3.39
C ALA A 389 31.92 0.29 -3.75
N LYS A 390 32.76 0.52 -2.73
CA LYS A 390 34.09 1.14 -2.84
C LYS A 390 35.07 0.40 -3.78
N ASN A 391 34.87 -0.90 -3.98
CA ASN A 391 35.72 -1.73 -4.85
C ASN A 391 35.33 -1.66 -6.33
N ARG A 392 34.41 -0.81 -6.72
CA ARG A 392 33.96 -0.61 -8.11
C ARG A 392 34.72 0.53 -8.77
N THR A 393 35.11 0.32 -10.03
CA THR A 393 35.73 1.35 -10.89
C THR A 393 34.71 2.37 -11.40
N ALA A 394 33.47 1.94 -11.63
CA ALA A 394 32.38 2.83 -12.05
C ALA A 394 31.27 2.85 -10.99
N HIS A 395 31.03 4.03 -10.41
CA HIS A 395 29.93 4.26 -9.50
C HIS A 395 28.70 4.72 -10.26
N VAL A 396 27.61 3.95 -10.21
CA VAL A 396 26.32 4.29 -10.84
C VAL A 396 25.24 4.36 -9.76
N PRO A 397 25.21 5.42 -8.94
CA PRO A 397 24.26 5.51 -7.81
C PRO A 397 22.79 5.35 -8.21
N GLY A 398 22.45 5.77 -9.44
CA GLY A 398 21.10 5.63 -10.00
C GLY A 398 20.69 4.23 -10.45
N ALA A 399 21.54 3.19 -10.29
CA ALA A 399 21.31 1.85 -10.81
C ALA A 399 19.95 1.25 -10.36
N ALA A 400 19.57 1.45 -9.10
CA ALA A 400 18.30 0.98 -8.57
C ALA A 400 17.09 1.64 -9.29
N TYR A 401 17.19 2.93 -9.61
CA TYR A 401 16.13 3.64 -10.35
C TYR A 401 16.13 3.29 -11.84
N TYR A 402 17.31 3.04 -12.46
CA TYR A 402 17.35 2.49 -13.81
C TYR A 402 16.70 1.12 -13.91
N LEU A 403 16.92 0.24 -12.91
CA LEU A 403 16.24 -1.04 -12.82
C LEU A 403 14.71 -0.85 -12.73
N ALA A 404 14.24 0.06 -11.88
CA ALA A 404 12.81 0.36 -11.75
C ALA A 404 12.22 0.88 -13.07
N ALA A 405 12.93 1.77 -13.78
CA ALA A 405 12.52 2.25 -15.10
C ALA A 405 12.44 1.10 -16.12
N ALA A 406 13.43 0.21 -16.16
CA ALA A 406 13.44 -0.95 -17.05
C ALA A 406 12.26 -1.90 -16.79
N LEU A 407 11.94 -2.16 -15.51
CA LEU A 407 10.78 -2.97 -15.11
C LEU A 407 9.46 -2.34 -15.58
N LEU A 408 9.32 -1.01 -15.48
CA LEU A 408 8.12 -0.30 -15.95
C LEU A 408 8.02 -0.29 -17.48
N VAL A 409 9.13 -0.16 -18.21
CA VAL A 409 9.15 -0.27 -19.68
C VAL A 409 8.76 -1.69 -20.10
N LEU A 410 9.28 -2.72 -19.43
CA LEU A 410 8.89 -4.10 -19.67
C LEU A 410 7.39 -4.32 -19.39
N ALA A 411 6.91 -3.83 -18.25
CA ALA A 411 5.49 -3.89 -17.89
C ALA A 411 4.60 -3.18 -18.91
N MET A 412 5.03 -2.01 -19.41
CA MET A 412 4.33 -1.25 -20.45
C MET A 412 4.27 -2.04 -21.76
N GLY A 413 5.39 -2.63 -22.21
CA GLY A 413 5.43 -3.48 -23.42
C GLY A 413 4.48 -4.67 -23.31
N MET A 414 4.51 -5.37 -22.16
CA MET A 414 3.57 -6.48 -21.89
C MET A 414 2.11 -6.00 -21.84
N ALA A 415 1.83 -4.87 -21.20
CA ALA A 415 0.49 -4.29 -21.14
C ALA A 415 -0.04 -3.98 -22.54
N LEU A 416 0.78 -3.43 -23.44
CA LEU A 416 0.41 -3.17 -24.83
C LEU A 416 0.04 -4.46 -25.57
N VAL A 417 0.80 -5.54 -25.41
CA VAL A 417 0.53 -6.84 -26.05
C VAL A 417 -0.76 -7.45 -25.51
N VAL A 418 -0.87 -7.59 -24.17
CA VAL A 418 -2.02 -8.23 -23.53
C VAL A 418 -3.31 -7.47 -23.82
N THR A 419 -3.31 -6.14 -23.73
CA THR A 419 -4.51 -5.35 -23.99
C THR A 419 -4.88 -5.26 -25.48
N ARG A 420 -3.94 -5.42 -26.42
CA ARG A 420 -4.24 -5.51 -27.87
C ARG A 420 -4.96 -6.81 -28.22
N ARG A 421 -4.47 -7.92 -27.70
CA ARG A 421 -5.06 -9.23 -27.93
C ARG A 421 -6.51 -9.28 -27.45
N ASN A 422 -6.79 -8.75 -26.27
CA ASN A 422 -8.14 -8.66 -25.72
C ASN A 422 -9.09 -7.81 -26.57
N ALA A 423 -8.62 -6.73 -27.20
CA ALA A 423 -9.44 -5.90 -28.08
C ALA A 423 -9.80 -6.63 -29.40
N ALA A 424 -8.87 -7.42 -29.95
CA ALA A 424 -9.10 -8.22 -31.15
C ALA A 424 -10.13 -9.33 -30.88
N GLU A 425 -9.98 -10.10 -29.80
CA GLU A 425 -10.91 -11.16 -29.43
C GLU A 425 -12.34 -10.64 -29.16
N THR A 426 -12.48 -9.47 -28.51
CA THR A 426 -13.79 -8.83 -28.31
C THR A 426 -14.42 -8.35 -29.63
N ALA A 427 -13.62 -7.92 -30.59
CA ALA A 427 -14.10 -7.50 -31.92
C ALA A 427 -14.55 -8.70 -32.76
N GLU A 428 -13.85 -9.84 -32.69
CA GLU A 428 -14.23 -11.09 -33.38
C GLU A 428 -15.55 -11.66 -32.82
N VAL A 429 -15.71 -11.71 -31.49
CA VAL A 429 -16.96 -12.17 -30.86
C VAL A 429 -18.16 -11.29 -31.27
N ARG A 430 -17.97 -9.98 -31.37
CA ARG A 430 -19.04 -9.07 -31.83
C ARG A 430 -19.37 -9.25 -33.29
N ARG A 431 -18.42 -9.56 -34.16
CA ARG A 431 -18.67 -9.86 -35.59
C ARG A 431 -19.40 -11.19 -35.73
N GLY A 432 -18.96 -12.25 -35.02
CA GLY A 432 -19.61 -13.56 -35.10
C GLY A 432 -21.05 -13.55 -34.56
N ASN A 433 -21.37 -12.75 -33.55
CA ASN A 433 -22.76 -12.60 -33.04
C ASN A 433 -23.62 -11.68 -33.93
N GLY A 434 -23.03 -10.81 -34.77
CA GLY A 434 -23.75 -9.96 -35.73
C GLY A 434 -24.14 -10.69 -37.00
N GLU A 435 -23.40 -11.73 -37.40
CA GLU A 435 -23.69 -12.55 -38.59
C GLU A 435 -24.69 -13.69 -38.33
N SER A 436 -24.91 -14.07 -37.05
CA SER A 436 -25.91 -15.08 -36.66
C SER A 436 -27.31 -14.52 -36.41
N GLY A 437 -27.50 -13.22 -36.54
CA GLY A 437 -28.77 -12.51 -36.29
C GLY A 437 -29.48 -11.98 -37.54
N GLN A 438 -29.01 -12.35 -38.74
CA GLN A 438 -29.71 -12.17 -40.03
C GLN A 438 -30.15 -13.53 -40.55
#